data_2d5b40fce79a466419f9c1eb7e53a0ff
#
_entry.id   2d5b40fce79a466419f9c1eb7e53a0ff
#
_cell.length_a   1.000
_cell.length_b   1.000
_cell.length_c   1.000
_cell.angle_alpha   90.00
_cell.angle_beta   90.00
_cell.angle_gamma   90.00
#
_symmetry.space_group_name_H-M   'P 1'
#
loop_
_entity.id
_entity.type
_entity.pdbx_description
1 polymer ?
#
loop_
_entity_poly.entity_id
_entity_poly.type
_entity_poly.pdbx_seq_one_letter_code
_entity_poly.pdbx_strand_id
1 'polypeptide(L)'
;MKAVSLIGAGPGDPGLITARGLDLLRQADVVIHDHLVSPTLLKEARRSAELIDVGTAAPQPMAQEAISILIAEKAREGKFVARLKWGDPFVFDRGGEEALFLHEQGISFEVIPGIPAGTAVPAYAGVPVTYPGGGDTITLVRGYEGESRTAPDIDWASLARLDGTVVCYAGTQQLLDIADALLGNGWVPDEPIVVIYNGTLPSQDTVTTTIGELRQRLQASPPRRDAAILVVGRVVGFRDHLRWFDVRPLFGRRVLITRPREQARDLVERLQALGADTIEAPMIRITPPDDPTPLLQAAEDPSRFDWIIFTSANSVEGFMTALLSHHRDVRALKGPRLCTVGPGTAERLRRYSVVADVLPDEYRAESVRAAIEAQGSLTGARVLLPRSDIGREVIADQLRSAGAVVTDVIAYRTVLDELQREGDPDVYGMMLQGRIDIVTFTSASAVRNFVRVYGADQVADLLKNTIVAVIGPVTAEAARQSGIAVTVQPESYTMAGLVDAIAAHFSPATTAGIATKSTKS
;
A
#
# COMPACT_ATOMS: atom_id res chain seq x y z
N MET A 1 -9.66 -17.22 25.16
CA MET A 1 -9.60 -16.80 23.76
C MET A 1 -10.21 -17.91 22.92
N LYS A 2 -10.89 -17.63 21.81
CA LYS A 2 -11.38 -18.68 20.91
C LYS A 2 -10.19 -19.29 20.18
N ALA A 3 -10.26 -20.59 19.87
CA ALA A 3 -9.16 -21.27 19.18
C ALA A 3 -9.08 -20.89 17.71
N VAL A 4 -10.24 -20.61 17.08
CA VAL A 4 -10.37 -20.26 15.66
C VAL A 4 -11.23 -19.00 15.50
N SER A 5 -10.79 -18.06 14.65
CA SER A 5 -11.62 -16.95 14.17
C SER A 5 -11.76 -17.04 12.65
N LEU A 6 -13.01 -17.19 12.16
CA LEU A 6 -13.35 -17.10 10.75
C LEU A 6 -13.56 -15.62 10.42
N ILE A 7 -12.66 -15.03 9.66
CA ILE A 7 -12.57 -13.57 9.46
C ILE A 7 -12.83 -13.23 7.99
N GLY A 8 -13.79 -12.36 7.73
CA GLY A 8 -14.00 -11.77 6.41
C GLY A 8 -12.95 -10.70 6.12
N ALA A 9 -12.16 -10.91 5.06
CA ALA A 9 -11.10 -10.01 4.62
C ALA A 9 -11.61 -8.83 3.78
N GLY A 10 -12.89 -8.84 3.40
CA GLY A 10 -13.40 -7.95 2.36
C GLY A 10 -13.01 -8.41 0.95
N PRO A 11 -13.49 -7.72 -0.11
CA PRO A 11 -13.40 -8.20 -1.50
C PRO A 11 -12.10 -7.84 -2.23
N GLY A 12 -11.11 -7.21 -1.57
CA GLY A 12 -9.83 -6.87 -2.20
C GLY A 12 -9.09 -5.74 -1.52
N ASP A 13 -9.69 -4.55 -1.41
CA ASP A 13 -9.09 -3.42 -0.69
C ASP A 13 -8.83 -3.80 0.78
N PRO A 14 -7.56 -3.78 1.25
CA PRO A 14 -7.24 -4.15 2.63
C PRO A 14 -7.90 -3.26 3.67
N GLY A 15 -8.31 -2.04 3.30
CA GLY A 15 -9.06 -1.13 4.16
C GLY A 15 -10.50 -1.56 4.44
N LEU A 16 -11.00 -2.60 3.75
CA LEU A 16 -12.36 -3.13 3.94
C LEU A 16 -12.44 -4.27 4.96
N ILE A 17 -11.35 -4.65 5.60
CA ILE A 17 -11.42 -5.53 6.78
C ILE A 17 -12.04 -4.77 7.96
N THR A 18 -12.82 -5.47 8.78
CA THR A 18 -13.33 -4.86 10.02
C THR A 18 -12.21 -4.62 11.02
N ALA A 19 -12.34 -3.60 11.89
CA ALA A 19 -11.37 -3.33 12.95
C ALA A 19 -11.12 -4.56 13.84
N ARG A 20 -12.20 -5.30 14.20
CA ARG A 20 -12.09 -6.54 14.98
C ARG A 20 -11.34 -7.63 14.20
N GLY A 21 -11.62 -7.80 12.90
CA GLY A 21 -10.91 -8.76 12.06
C GLY A 21 -9.42 -8.49 11.99
N LEU A 22 -9.04 -7.22 11.82
CA LEU A 22 -7.65 -6.79 11.80
C LEU A 22 -6.93 -7.04 13.13
N ASP A 23 -7.59 -6.74 14.26
CA ASP A 23 -7.02 -6.97 15.59
C ASP A 23 -6.77 -8.47 15.86
N LEU A 24 -7.68 -9.35 15.41
CA LEU A 24 -7.52 -10.80 15.54
C LEU A 24 -6.44 -11.34 14.59
N LEU A 25 -6.37 -10.84 13.36
CA LEU A 25 -5.31 -11.18 12.41
C LEU A 25 -3.92 -10.89 12.99
N ARG A 26 -3.75 -9.74 13.62
CA ARG A 26 -2.49 -9.33 14.28
C ARG A 26 -2.11 -10.21 15.47
N GLN A 27 -3.05 -10.95 16.04
CA GLN A 27 -2.81 -11.83 17.18
C GLN A 27 -2.62 -13.31 16.79
N ALA A 28 -2.93 -13.69 15.54
CA ALA A 28 -2.93 -15.08 15.10
C ALA A 28 -1.53 -15.71 15.12
N ASP A 29 -1.45 -16.98 15.55
CA ASP A 29 -0.26 -17.82 15.42
C ASP A 29 -0.15 -18.44 14.03
N VAL A 30 -1.33 -18.73 13.44
CA VAL A 30 -1.47 -19.30 12.09
C VAL A 30 -2.55 -18.52 11.35
N VAL A 31 -2.26 -18.13 10.13
CA VAL A 31 -3.22 -17.51 9.21
C VAL A 31 -3.42 -18.45 8.03
N ILE A 32 -4.60 -19.03 7.94
CA ILE A 32 -5.02 -19.85 6.80
C ILE A 32 -5.91 -18.97 5.92
N HIS A 33 -5.52 -18.73 4.66
CA HIS A 33 -6.19 -17.72 3.86
C HIS A 33 -6.54 -18.21 2.45
N ASP A 34 -7.59 -17.60 1.88
CA ASP A 34 -7.94 -17.78 0.48
C ASP A 34 -6.94 -17.05 -0.42
N HIS A 35 -6.72 -17.55 -1.64
CA HIS A 35 -5.77 -16.97 -2.59
C HIS A 35 -6.10 -15.51 -2.99
N LEU A 36 -7.38 -15.13 -3.00
CA LEU A 36 -7.83 -13.77 -3.35
C LEU A 36 -7.67 -12.75 -2.22
N VAL A 37 -7.22 -13.16 -1.05
CA VAL A 37 -6.93 -12.23 0.06
C VAL A 37 -5.73 -11.38 -0.29
N SER A 38 -5.85 -10.06 -0.06
CA SER A 38 -4.80 -9.09 -0.37
C SER A 38 -3.48 -9.42 0.34
N PRO A 39 -2.35 -9.53 -0.40
CA PRO A 39 -1.03 -9.70 0.21
C PRO A 39 -0.66 -8.57 1.18
N THR A 40 -1.19 -7.36 0.96
CA THR A 40 -1.00 -6.22 1.87
C THR A 40 -1.65 -6.50 3.23
N LEU A 41 -2.82 -7.15 3.23
CA LEU A 41 -3.50 -7.52 4.47
C LEU A 41 -2.74 -8.63 5.22
N LEU A 42 -2.15 -9.60 4.50
CA LEU A 42 -1.35 -10.66 5.13
C LEU A 42 -0.10 -10.12 5.86
N LYS A 43 0.45 -8.99 5.43
CA LYS A 43 1.57 -8.32 6.11
C LYS A 43 1.21 -7.75 7.49
N GLU A 44 -0.08 -7.61 7.79
CA GLU A 44 -0.55 -7.18 9.12
C GLU A 44 -0.46 -8.30 10.17
N ALA A 45 -0.36 -9.55 9.76
CA ALA A 45 -0.10 -10.66 10.67
C ALA A 45 1.26 -10.50 11.35
N ARG A 46 1.39 -11.04 12.58
CA ARG A 46 2.69 -10.99 13.28
C ARG A 46 3.77 -11.73 12.47
N ARG A 47 5.01 -11.26 12.55
CA ARG A 47 6.14 -11.84 11.78
C ARG A 47 6.40 -13.33 12.06
N SER A 48 5.99 -13.82 13.22
CA SER A 48 6.11 -15.22 13.64
C SER A 48 4.91 -16.08 13.23
N ALA A 49 3.87 -15.49 12.62
CA ALA A 49 2.70 -16.25 12.19
C ALA A 49 3.04 -17.13 10.98
N GLU A 50 2.54 -18.36 11.01
CA GLU A 50 2.56 -19.25 9.85
C GLU A 50 1.48 -18.81 8.86
N LEU A 51 1.82 -18.55 7.61
CA LEU A 51 0.87 -18.18 6.55
C LEU A 51 0.66 -19.37 5.63
N ILE A 52 -0.60 -19.79 5.42
CA ILE A 52 -0.96 -20.94 4.60
C ILE A 52 -2.02 -20.53 3.57
N ASP A 53 -1.65 -20.52 2.29
CA ASP A 53 -2.57 -20.31 1.17
C ASP A 53 -3.28 -21.64 0.83
N VAL A 54 -4.61 -21.66 0.96
CA VAL A 54 -5.45 -22.83 0.68
C VAL A 54 -6.40 -22.62 -0.50
N GLY A 55 -6.26 -21.51 -1.21
CA GLY A 55 -7.12 -21.16 -2.34
C GLY A 55 -6.96 -22.07 -3.55
N THR A 56 -7.95 -22.09 -4.43
CA THR A 56 -7.96 -22.92 -5.65
C THR A 56 -6.85 -22.57 -6.65
N ALA A 57 -6.30 -21.36 -6.58
CA ALA A 57 -5.16 -20.91 -7.36
C ALA A 57 -3.84 -20.97 -6.59
N ALA A 58 -3.83 -21.52 -5.37
CA ALA A 58 -2.62 -21.75 -4.61
C ALA A 58 -1.70 -22.76 -5.34
N PRO A 59 -0.38 -22.75 -5.09
CA PRO A 59 0.54 -23.74 -5.64
C PRO A 59 0.15 -25.19 -5.34
N GLN A 60 -0.55 -25.40 -4.24
CA GLN A 60 -1.11 -26.69 -3.81
C GLN A 60 -2.57 -26.51 -3.39
N PRO A 61 -3.52 -26.48 -4.35
CA PRO A 61 -4.94 -26.31 -4.04
C PRO A 61 -5.44 -27.42 -3.11
N MET A 62 -6.19 -27.04 -2.08
CA MET A 62 -6.74 -27.98 -1.11
C MET A 62 -8.24 -28.17 -1.31
N ALA A 63 -8.71 -29.43 -1.15
CA ALA A 63 -10.14 -29.71 -1.05
C ALA A 63 -10.71 -29.11 0.26
N GLN A 64 -11.98 -28.72 0.24
CA GLN A 64 -12.61 -28.06 1.39
C GLN A 64 -12.55 -28.87 2.68
N GLU A 65 -12.73 -30.18 2.57
CA GLU A 65 -12.63 -31.08 3.72
C GLU A 65 -11.22 -31.05 4.34
N ALA A 66 -10.18 -31.06 3.50
CA ALA A 66 -8.79 -30.96 3.95
C ALA A 66 -8.50 -29.60 4.61
N ILE A 67 -9.11 -28.51 4.14
CA ILE A 67 -9.02 -27.19 4.78
C ILE A 67 -9.63 -27.23 6.19
N SER A 68 -10.83 -27.79 6.33
CA SER A 68 -11.49 -27.91 7.63
C SER A 68 -10.68 -28.75 8.63
N ILE A 69 -10.08 -29.86 8.15
CA ILE A 69 -9.18 -30.70 8.95
C ILE A 69 -7.93 -29.90 9.38
N LEU A 70 -7.28 -29.20 8.46
CA LEU A 70 -6.09 -28.37 8.75
C LEU A 70 -6.37 -27.32 9.83
N ILE A 71 -7.50 -26.60 9.72
CA ILE A 71 -7.92 -25.61 10.73
C ILE A 71 -8.04 -26.27 12.11
N ALA A 72 -8.69 -27.46 12.17
CA ALA A 72 -8.88 -28.18 13.42
C ALA A 72 -7.56 -28.71 14.01
N GLU A 73 -6.64 -29.20 13.19
CA GLU A 73 -5.32 -29.66 13.61
C GLU A 73 -4.52 -28.52 14.25
N LYS A 74 -4.41 -27.39 13.57
CA LYS A 74 -3.71 -26.21 14.10
C LYS A 74 -4.31 -25.69 15.41
N ALA A 75 -5.65 -25.72 15.53
CA ALA A 75 -6.32 -25.35 16.77
C ALA A 75 -6.03 -26.35 17.92
N ARG A 76 -5.94 -27.67 17.63
CA ARG A 76 -5.57 -28.71 18.63
C ARG A 76 -4.12 -28.62 19.06
N GLU A 77 -3.23 -28.09 18.23
CA GLU A 77 -1.85 -27.74 18.62
C GLU A 77 -1.79 -26.59 19.66
N GLY A 78 -2.92 -26.04 20.05
CA GLY A 78 -3.01 -24.89 20.97
C GLY A 78 -2.72 -23.54 20.30
N LYS A 79 -2.70 -23.49 18.97
CA LYS A 79 -2.48 -22.26 18.19
C LYS A 79 -3.78 -21.46 18.10
N PHE A 80 -3.64 -20.13 18.08
CA PHE A 80 -4.73 -19.26 17.67
C PHE A 80 -4.75 -19.15 16.13
N VAL A 81 -5.82 -19.66 15.52
CA VAL A 81 -5.96 -19.73 14.07
C VAL A 81 -6.87 -18.61 13.56
N ALA A 82 -6.36 -17.75 12.68
CA ALA A 82 -7.16 -16.86 11.87
C ALA A 82 -7.42 -17.49 10.49
N ARG A 83 -8.65 -17.88 10.23
CA ARG A 83 -9.11 -18.30 8.90
C ARG A 83 -9.59 -17.06 8.16
N LEU A 84 -8.78 -16.54 7.24
CA LEU A 84 -9.03 -15.30 6.52
C LEU A 84 -9.66 -15.61 5.17
N LYS A 85 -10.93 -15.23 5.01
CA LYS A 85 -11.77 -15.56 3.85
C LYS A 85 -12.02 -14.33 2.99
N TRP A 86 -12.04 -14.52 1.68
CA TRP A 86 -12.36 -13.44 0.76
C TRP A 86 -13.83 -12.98 0.91
N GLY A 87 -14.08 -11.67 1.00
CA GLY A 87 -15.41 -11.12 1.22
C GLY A 87 -15.92 -11.34 2.64
N ASP A 88 -16.99 -12.10 2.78
CA ASP A 88 -17.64 -12.47 4.06
C ASP A 88 -17.69 -13.99 4.21
N PRO A 89 -17.37 -14.56 5.39
CA PRO A 89 -17.34 -16.01 5.59
C PRO A 89 -18.66 -16.74 5.29
N PHE A 90 -19.79 -16.06 5.43
CA PHE A 90 -21.13 -16.65 5.33
C PHE A 90 -21.92 -16.22 4.09
N VAL A 91 -21.33 -15.41 3.19
CA VAL A 91 -21.98 -14.98 1.95
C VAL A 91 -21.31 -15.64 0.74
N PHE A 92 -21.94 -16.70 0.22
CA PHE A 92 -21.46 -17.51 -0.93
C PHE A 92 -20.04 -18.08 -0.77
N ASP A 93 -19.59 -18.16 0.46
CA ASP A 93 -18.36 -18.80 0.87
C ASP A 93 -18.67 -20.04 1.72
N ARG A 94 -17.69 -20.90 1.92
CA ARG A 94 -17.85 -22.17 2.65
C ARG A 94 -17.55 -22.07 4.15
N GLY A 95 -17.55 -20.85 4.71
CA GLY A 95 -17.32 -20.63 6.15
C GLY A 95 -18.35 -21.29 7.04
N GLY A 96 -19.60 -21.48 6.55
CA GLY A 96 -20.63 -22.23 7.26
C GLY A 96 -20.26 -23.70 7.44
N GLU A 97 -19.67 -24.34 6.41
CA GLU A 97 -19.19 -25.74 6.48
C GLU A 97 -18.01 -25.86 7.44
N GLU A 98 -17.06 -24.91 7.38
CA GLU A 98 -15.90 -24.85 8.29
C GLU A 98 -16.36 -24.69 9.75
N ALA A 99 -17.33 -23.79 10.00
CA ALA A 99 -17.89 -23.57 11.33
C ALA A 99 -18.61 -24.79 11.89
N LEU A 100 -19.43 -25.46 11.05
CA LEU A 100 -20.13 -26.70 11.44
C LEU A 100 -19.15 -27.81 11.77
N PHE A 101 -18.13 -28.03 10.94
CA PHE A 101 -17.08 -29.01 11.20
C PHE A 101 -16.36 -28.73 12.52
N LEU A 102 -15.98 -27.48 12.81
CA LEU A 102 -15.35 -27.09 14.07
C LEU A 102 -16.26 -27.37 15.28
N HIS A 103 -17.55 -27.09 15.15
CA HIS A 103 -18.54 -27.39 16.18
C HIS A 103 -18.60 -28.91 16.48
N GLU A 104 -18.69 -29.73 15.44
CA GLU A 104 -18.73 -31.20 15.56
C GLU A 104 -17.44 -31.76 16.20
N GLN A 105 -16.30 -31.10 15.96
CA GLN A 105 -15.02 -31.45 16.57
C GLN A 105 -14.82 -30.86 17.98
N GLY A 106 -15.81 -30.15 18.55
CA GLY A 106 -15.73 -29.52 19.87
C GLY A 106 -14.72 -28.37 19.97
N ILE A 107 -14.33 -27.77 18.83
CA ILE A 107 -13.38 -26.66 18.78
C ILE A 107 -14.13 -25.34 18.88
N SER A 108 -13.73 -24.48 19.82
CA SER A 108 -14.34 -23.17 19.98
C SER A 108 -13.95 -22.21 18.87
N PHE A 109 -14.92 -21.56 18.25
CA PHE A 109 -14.69 -20.59 17.19
C PHE A 109 -15.55 -19.34 17.36
N GLU A 110 -15.23 -18.30 16.62
CA GLU A 110 -16.05 -17.13 16.38
C GLU A 110 -16.05 -16.76 14.89
N VAL A 111 -17.08 -16.04 14.46
CA VAL A 111 -17.20 -15.55 13.08
C VAL A 111 -17.18 -14.03 13.10
N ILE A 112 -16.29 -13.45 12.33
CA ILE A 112 -16.17 -12.00 12.16
C ILE A 112 -16.63 -11.67 10.74
N PRO A 113 -17.80 -11.02 10.58
CA PRO A 113 -18.29 -10.63 9.27
C PRO A 113 -17.28 -9.77 8.50
N GLY A 114 -17.28 -9.92 7.19
CA GLY A 114 -16.58 -9.06 6.25
C GLY A 114 -17.58 -8.31 5.34
N ILE A 115 -17.09 -7.50 4.43
CA ILE A 115 -17.95 -6.83 3.45
C ILE A 115 -18.05 -7.74 2.22
N PRO A 116 -19.28 -8.22 1.87
CA PRO A 116 -19.47 -9.08 0.70
C PRO A 116 -19.13 -8.36 -0.60
N ALA A 117 -18.54 -9.06 -1.55
CA ALA A 117 -18.19 -8.49 -2.86
C ALA A 117 -19.41 -7.93 -3.60
N GLY A 118 -20.57 -8.59 -3.47
CA GLY A 118 -21.81 -8.13 -4.11
C GLY A 118 -22.32 -6.77 -3.66
N THR A 119 -21.81 -6.20 -2.56
CA THR A 119 -22.14 -4.86 -2.08
C THR A 119 -20.98 -3.88 -2.25
N ALA A 120 -19.77 -4.29 -1.92
CA ALA A 120 -18.61 -3.40 -1.96
C ALA A 120 -18.14 -3.12 -3.40
N VAL A 121 -18.10 -4.13 -4.26
CA VAL A 121 -17.60 -3.97 -5.64
C VAL A 121 -18.45 -3.01 -6.47
N PRO A 122 -19.81 -3.10 -6.46
CA PRO A 122 -20.65 -2.09 -7.09
C PRO A 122 -20.43 -0.68 -6.53
N ALA A 123 -20.28 -0.52 -5.22
CA ALA A 123 -20.03 0.77 -4.60
C ALA A 123 -18.71 1.40 -5.09
N TYR A 124 -17.65 0.61 -5.24
CA TYR A 124 -16.37 1.06 -5.82
C TYR A 124 -16.48 1.36 -7.32
N ALA A 125 -17.40 0.72 -8.01
CA ALA A 125 -17.72 1.05 -9.40
C ALA A 125 -18.68 2.27 -9.53
N GLY A 126 -19.11 2.90 -8.42
CA GLY A 126 -20.06 4.01 -8.45
C GLY A 126 -21.48 3.58 -8.79
N VAL A 127 -21.85 2.34 -8.47
CA VAL A 127 -23.18 1.78 -8.70
C VAL A 127 -23.82 1.46 -7.34
N PRO A 128 -24.84 2.22 -6.90
CA PRO A 128 -25.57 1.89 -5.70
C PRO A 128 -26.44 0.66 -5.96
N VAL A 129 -26.38 -0.36 -5.12
CA VAL A 129 -27.19 -1.57 -5.29
C VAL A 129 -28.66 -1.38 -4.93
N THR A 130 -29.00 -0.27 -4.26
CA THR A 130 -30.35 0.20 -3.96
C THR A 130 -30.42 1.71 -4.19
N TYR A 131 -31.56 2.19 -4.72
CA TYR A 131 -31.82 3.62 -4.91
C TYR A 131 -33.34 3.87 -4.92
N PRO A 132 -33.84 4.93 -4.31
CA PRO A 132 -35.25 5.26 -4.39
C PRO A 132 -35.76 5.37 -5.85
N GLY A 133 -36.72 4.55 -6.24
CA GLY A 133 -37.21 4.43 -7.62
C GLY A 133 -36.34 3.53 -8.53
N GLY A 134 -35.27 2.95 -8.02
CA GLY A 134 -34.44 1.95 -8.73
C GLY A 134 -34.81 0.50 -8.44
N GLY A 135 -35.93 0.30 -7.74
CA GLY A 135 -36.41 -0.99 -7.23
C GLY A 135 -36.14 -1.15 -5.74
N ASP A 136 -37.05 -1.88 -5.07
CA ASP A 136 -37.06 -2.04 -3.61
C ASP A 136 -36.38 -3.34 -3.15
N THR A 137 -35.81 -4.11 -4.08
CA THR A 137 -35.14 -5.39 -3.80
C THR A 137 -33.72 -5.44 -4.32
N ILE A 138 -32.88 -6.17 -3.61
CA ILE A 138 -31.58 -6.62 -4.09
C ILE A 138 -31.53 -8.14 -4.01
N THR A 139 -31.13 -8.78 -5.10
CA THR A 139 -30.93 -10.22 -5.13
C THR A 139 -29.46 -10.53 -5.41
N LEU A 140 -28.82 -11.19 -4.46
CA LEU A 140 -27.46 -11.73 -4.65
C LEU A 140 -27.57 -13.13 -5.24
N VAL A 141 -26.93 -13.34 -6.37
CA VAL A 141 -26.95 -14.62 -7.09
C VAL A 141 -25.58 -15.25 -7.04
N ARG A 142 -25.52 -16.51 -6.60
CA ARG A 142 -24.29 -17.29 -6.61
C ARG A 142 -23.89 -17.63 -8.05
N GLY A 143 -22.65 -17.37 -8.39
CA GLY A 143 -22.05 -17.86 -9.63
C GLY A 143 -21.52 -19.29 -9.50
N TYR A 144 -20.83 -19.72 -10.54
CA TYR A 144 -20.14 -21.00 -10.57
C TYR A 144 -18.72 -20.86 -10.01
N GLU A 145 -18.26 -21.82 -9.23
CA GLU A 145 -16.87 -21.88 -8.76
C GLU A 145 -16.23 -23.22 -9.19
N GLY A 146 -15.01 -23.19 -9.77
CA GLY A 146 -14.18 -24.36 -10.09
C GLY A 146 -14.52 -25.07 -11.42
N GLU A 147 -13.73 -26.05 -11.81
CA GLU A 147 -13.88 -26.79 -13.08
C GLU A 147 -14.95 -27.90 -13.06
N SER A 148 -15.38 -28.36 -11.88
CA SER A 148 -16.34 -29.47 -11.67
C SER A 148 -17.78 -28.99 -11.44
N ARG A 149 -18.29 -28.04 -12.21
CA ARG A 149 -19.37 -27.17 -11.80
C ARG A 149 -20.73 -27.62 -12.29
N THR A 150 -21.61 -27.86 -11.32
CA THR A 150 -23.04 -27.85 -11.57
C THR A 150 -23.52 -26.39 -11.54
N ALA A 151 -24.19 -25.92 -12.58
CA ALA A 151 -24.85 -24.62 -12.58
C ALA A 151 -25.80 -24.56 -11.38
N PRO A 152 -25.81 -23.47 -10.59
CA PRO A 152 -26.80 -23.33 -9.56
C PRO A 152 -28.19 -23.33 -10.21
N ASP A 153 -29.13 -24.07 -9.62
CA ASP A 153 -30.52 -24.08 -10.06
C ASP A 153 -31.20 -22.78 -9.60
N ILE A 154 -31.25 -21.80 -10.51
CA ILE A 154 -31.78 -20.46 -10.25
C ILE A 154 -33.08 -20.31 -11.02
N ASP A 155 -34.15 -19.95 -10.33
CA ASP A 155 -35.41 -19.55 -10.95
C ASP A 155 -35.32 -18.14 -11.57
N TRP A 156 -34.69 -18.07 -12.75
CA TRP A 156 -34.53 -16.83 -13.51
C TRP A 156 -35.89 -16.17 -13.86
N ALA A 157 -36.93 -16.98 -14.08
CA ALA A 157 -38.25 -16.47 -14.37
C ALA A 157 -38.87 -15.72 -13.18
N SER A 158 -38.64 -16.19 -11.97
CA SER A 158 -39.04 -15.48 -10.75
C SER A 158 -38.24 -14.21 -10.53
N LEU A 159 -36.91 -14.25 -10.79
CA LEU A 159 -36.04 -13.06 -10.69
C LEU A 159 -36.46 -11.96 -11.68
N ALA A 160 -36.86 -12.33 -12.90
CA ALA A 160 -37.35 -11.37 -13.91
C ALA A 160 -38.61 -10.61 -13.51
N ARG A 161 -39.38 -11.13 -12.55
CA ARG A 161 -40.60 -10.47 -12.03
C ARG A 161 -40.33 -9.55 -10.84
N LEU A 162 -39.16 -9.59 -10.24
CA LEU A 162 -38.78 -8.73 -9.14
C LEU A 162 -38.36 -7.35 -9.68
N ASP A 163 -38.92 -6.29 -9.14
CA ASP A 163 -38.44 -4.94 -9.42
C ASP A 163 -37.27 -4.62 -8.48
N GLY A 164 -36.04 -4.66 -9.01
CA GLY A 164 -34.85 -4.43 -8.19
C GLY A 164 -33.53 -4.67 -8.91
N THR A 165 -32.49 -4.77 -8.13
CA THR A 165 -31.15 -5.00 -8.62
C THR A 165 -30.74 -6.46 -8.45
N VAL A 166 -30.21 -7.07 -9.51
CA VAL A 166 -29.62 -8.41 -9.44
C VAL A 166 -28.10 -8.28 -9.49
N VAL A 167 -27.42 -8.90 -8.52
CA VAL A 167 -25.97 -8.91 -8.43
C VAL A 167 -25.49 -10.36 -8.45
N CYS A 168 -24.76 -10.72 -9.53
CA CYS A 168 -24.27 -12.07 -9.75
C CYS A 168 -22.76 -12.14 -9.45
N TYR A 169 -22.37 -13.10 -8.63
CA TYR A 169 -20.97 -13.50 -8.47
C TYR A 169 -20.64 -14.45 -9.62
N ALA A 170 -19.81 -14.02 -10.57
CA ALA A 170 -19.56 -14.78 -11.79
C ALA A 170 -18.09 -14.86 -12.15
N GLY A 171 -17.71 -15.94 -12.80
CA GLY A 171 -16.48 -15.98 -13.58
C GLY A 171 -16.76 -15.46 -14.98
N THR A 172 -15.73 -14.96 -15.66
CA THR A 172 -15.86 -14.38 -17.02
C THR A 172 -16.55 -15.31 -18.02
N GLN A 173 -16.30 -16.63 -17.90
CA GLN A 173 -16.90 -17.63 -18.80
C GLN A 173 -18.41 -17.79 -18.63
N GLN A 174 -18.96 -17.40 -17.49
CA GLN A 174 -20.37 -17.58 -17.14
C GLN A 174 -21.25 -16.38 -17.46
N LEU A 175 -20.62 -15.23 -17.74
CA LEU A 175 -21.36 -13.99 -18.01
C LEU A 175 -22.34 -14.13 -19.17
N LEU A 176 -21.96 -14.90 -20.20
CA LEU A 176 -22.83 -15.13 -21.36
C LEU A 176 -23.98 -16.06 -21.03
N ASP A 177 -23.74 -17.12 -20.26
CA ASP A 177 -24.78 -18.05 -19.84
C ASP A 177 -25.82 -17.33 -18.95
N ILE A 178 -25.35 -16.44 -18.06
CA ILE A 178 -26.23 -15.59 -17.24
C ILE A 178 -27.05 -14.64 -18.11
N ALA A 179 -26.42 -13.96 -19.09
CA ALA A 179 -27.13 -13.07 -20.00
C ALA A 179 -28.18 -13.81 -20.83
N ASP A 180 -27.85 -14.98 -21.36
CA ASP A 180 -28.78 -15.82 -22.13
C ASP A 180 -29.96 -16.31 -21.25
N ALA A 181 -29.68 -16.67 -19.98
CA ALA A 181 -30.72 -17.03 -19.02
C ALA A 181 -31.66 -15.86 -18.68
N LEU A 182 -31.11 -14.65 -18.50
CA LEU A 182 -31.90 -13.45 -18.25
C LEU A 182 -32.82 -13.15 -19.46
N LEU A 183 -32.26 -13.09 -20.67
CA LEU A 183 -33.02 -12.84 -21.91
C LEU A 183 -34.11 -13.91 -22.14
N GLY A 184 -33.76 -15.18 -21.95
CA GLY A 184 -34.70 -16.31 -22.12
C GLY A 184 -35.86 -16.30 -21.12
N ASN A 185 -35.76 -15.55 -20.03
CA ASN A 185 -36.76 -15.45 -18.99
C ASN A 185 -37.45 -14.08 -18.90
N GLY A 186 -37.36 -13.28 -19.96
CA GLY A 186 -38.19 -12.09 -20.13
C GLY A 186 -37.56 -10.75 -19.75
N TRP A 187 -36.24 -10.75 -19.50
CA TRP A 187 -35.49 -9.50 -19.38
C TRP A 187 -35.33 -8.83 -20.75
N VAL A 188 -35.38 -7.51 -20.79
CA VAL A 188 -35.26 -6.76 -22.03
C VAL A 188 -33.79 -6.65 -22.46
N PRO A 189 -33.48 -6.73 -23.80
CA PRO A 189 -32.09 -6.61 -24.26
C PRO A 189 -31.41 -5.29 -23.89
N ASP A 190 -32.17 -4.20 -23.76
CA ASP A 190 -31.68 -2.87 -23.41
C ASP A 190 -31.51 -2.67 -21.90
N GLU A 191 -31.77 -3.69 -21.05
CA GLU A 191 -31.54 -3.58 -19.61
C GLU A 191 -30.07 -3.27 -19.32
N PRO A 192 -29.80 -2.19 -18.57
CA PRO A 192 -28.42 -1.80 -18.29
C PRO A 192 -27.75 -2.77 -17.32
N ILE A 193 -26.51 -3.09 -17.66
CA ILE A 193 -25.64 -3.95 -16.85
C ILE A 193 -24.25 -3.35 -16.69
N VAL A 194 -23.58 -3.75 -15.64
CA VAL A 194 -22.15 -3.48 -15.45
C VAL A 194 -21.44 -4.75 -15.03
N VAL A 195 -20.31 -5.05 -15.67
CA VAL A 195 -19.38 -6.11 -15.30
C VAL A 195 -18.16 -5.47 -14.67
N ILE A 196 -17.81 -5.91 -13.47
CA ILE A 196 -16.71 -5.33 -12.68
C ILE A 196 -15.72 -6.45 -12.38
N TYR A 197 -14.52 -6.34 -12.93
CA TYR A 197 -13.39 -7.25 -12.70
C TYR A 197 -12.47 -6.65 -11.66
N ASN A 198 -11.82 -7.50 -10.85
CA ASN A 198 -10.86 -7.09 -9.81
C ASN A 198 -11.39 -5.96 -8.92
N GLY A 199 -12.67 -6.02 -8.58
CA GLY A 199 -13.36 -4.97 -7.85
C GLY A 199 -12.66 -4.58 -6.56
N THR A 200 -12.68 -3.28 -6.25
CA THR A 200 -12.02 -2.63 -5.09
C THR A 200 -10.49 -2.54 -5.17
N LEU A 201 -9.85 -3.16 -6.16
CA LEU A 201 -8.41 -3.07 -6.35
C LEU A 201 -8.04 -1.94 -7.34
N PRO A 202 -6.81 -1.42 -7.29
CA PRO A 202 -6.33 -0.46 -8.29
C PRO A 202 -6.39 -0.97 -9.74
N SER A 203 -6.43 -2.31 -9.90
CA SER A 203 -6.61 -2.98 -11.20
C SER A 203 -8.07 -3.22 -11.57
N GLN A 204 -9.02 -2.62 -10.85
CA GLN A 204 -10.44 -2.72 -11.18
C GLN A 204 -10.68 -2.29 -12.61
N ASP A 205 -11.44 -3.10 -13.35
CA ASP A 205 -11.91 -2.73 -14.67
C ASP A 205 -13.43 -2.90 -14.74
N THR A 206 -14.09 -1.91 -15.33
CA THR A 206 -15.54 -1.79 -15.27
C THR A 206 -16.08 -1.60 -16.68
N VAL A 207 -16.90 -2.55 -17.12
CA VAL A 207 -17.55 -2.54 -18.43
C VAL A 207 -19.04 -2.28 -18.27
N THR A 208 -19.51 -1.11 -18.68
CA THR A 208 -20.94 -0.77 -18.72
C THR A 208 -21.50 -1.03 -20.12
N THR A 209 -22.63 -1.75 -20.19
CA THR A 209 -23.29 -2.11 -21.44
C THR A 209 -24.76 -2.49 -21.16
N THR A 210 -25.43 -3.15 -22.11
CA THR A 210 -26.74 -3.77 -21.93
C THR A 210 -26.64 -5.30 -21.99
N ILE A 211 -27.67 -6.01 -21.55
CA ILE A 211 -27.69 -7.48 -21.61
C ILE A 211 -27.49 -7.94 -23.04
N GLY A 212 -28.16 -7.32 -24.02
CA GLY A 212 -28.09 -7.70 -25.43
C GLY A 212 -26.73 -7.47 -26.08
N GLU A 213 -25.99 -6.44 -25.64
CA GLU A 213 -24.69 -6.08 -26.19
C GLU A 213 -23.52 -6.81 -25.51
N LEU A 214 -23.74 -7.48 -24.38
CA LEU A 214 -22.67 -8.06 -23.57
C LEU A 214 -21.77 -9.00 -24.38
N ARG A 215 -22.37 -9.87 -25.20
CA ARG A 215 -21.64 -10.83 -26.06
C ARG A 215 -20.65 -10.12 -27.00
N GLN A 216 -21.09 -9.06 -27.67
CA GLN A 216 -20.24 -8.28 -28.56
C GLN A 216 -19.11 -7.57 -27.81
N ARG A 217 -19.41 -7.02 -26.65
CA ARG A 217 -18.42 -6.35 -25.78
C ARG A 217 -17.33 -7.31 -25.30
N LEU A 218 -17.70 -8.50 -24.85
CA LEU A 218 -16.73 -9.51 -24.40
C LEU A 218 -15.88 -10.06 -25.53
N GLN A 219 -16.44 -10.21 -26.73
CA GLN A 219 -15.68 -10.66 -27.92
C GLN A 219 -14.67 -9.61 -28.40
N ALA A 220 -14.95 -8.32 -28.23
CA ALA A 220 -14.07 -7.22 -28.58
C ALA A 220 -12.92 -7.02 -27.56
N SER A 221 -12.98 -7.69 -26.41
CA SER A 221 -12.00 -7.57 -25.34
C SER A 221 -11.07 -8.79 -25.31
N PRO A 222 -9.81 -8.67 -24.84
CA PRO A 222 -8.95 -9.83 -24.62
C PRO A 222 -9.63 -10.85 -23.70
N PRO A 223 -9.41 -12.16 -23.92
CA PRO A 223 -9.97 -13.20 -23.04
C PRO A 223 -9.47 -13.01 -21.61
N ARG A 224 -10.41 -13.01 -20.67
CA ARG A 224 -10.13 -12.89 -19.23
C ARG A 224 -10.55 -14.17 -18.52
N ARG A 225 -9.90 -14.45 -17.39
CA ARG A 225 -10.25 -15.55 -16.48
C ARG A 225 -10.50 -15.08 -15.04
N ASP A 226 -10.70 -13.76 -14.89
CA ASP A 226 -10.84 -13.14 -13.58
C ASP A 226 -12.25 -13.36 -13.02
N ALA A 227 -12.35 -13.35 -11.69
CA ALA A 227 -13.62 -13.24 -11.01
C ALA A 227 -14.28 -11.89 -11.33
N ALA A 228 -15.60 -11.89 -11.54
CA ALA A 228 -16.36 -10.71 -11.88
C ALA A 228 -17.62 -10.58 -11.01
N ILE A 229 -18.03 -9.36 -10.75
CA ILE A 229 -19.37 -9.04 -10.26
C ILE A 229 -20.16 -8.45 -11.42
N LEU A 230 -21.28 -9.08 -11.77
CA LEU A 230 -22.24 -8.56 -12.72
C LEU A 230 -23.39 -7.93 -11.96
N VAL A 231 -23.69 -6.66 -12.24
CA VAL A 231 -24.85 -5.96 -11.71
C VAL A 231 -25.84 -5.68 -12.85
N VAL A 232 -27.10 -6.03 -12.64
CA VAL A 232 -28.18 -5.84 -13.58
C VAL A 232 -29.26 -4.96 -12.95
N GLY A 233 -29.69 -3.95 -13.67
CA GLY A 233 -30.80 -3.10 -13.24
C GLY A 233 -30.56 -1.60 -13.47
N ARG A 234 -31.61 -0.82 -13.33
CA ARG A 234 -31.64 0.64 -13.56
C ARG A 234 -30.59 1.43 -12.77
N VAL A 235 -30.14 0.91 -11.63
CA VAL A 235 -29.11 1.53 -10.79
C VAL A 235 -27.77 1.69 -11.50
N VAL A 236 -27.50 0.90 -12.54
CA VAL A 236 -26.29 1.01 -13.34
C VAL A 236 -26.16 2.36 -14.03
N GLY A 237 -27.30 2.98 -14.40
CA GLY A 237 -27.34 4.31 -15.02
C GLY A 237 -26.81 5.45 -14.12
N PHE A 238 -26.69 5.24 -12.82
CA PHE A 238 -26.13 6.25 -11.91
C PHE A 238 -24.58 6.30 -11.94
N ARG A 239 -23.92 5.30 -12.51
CA ARG A 239 -22.46 5.20 -12.48
C ARG A 239 -21.77 6.46 -13.04
N ASP A 240 -22.24 7.02 -14.13
CA ASP A 240 -21.60 8.18 -14.74
C ASP A 240 -21.53 9.41 -13.82
N HIS A 241 -22.41 9.46 -12.83
CA HIS A 241 -22.51 10.54 -11.85
C HIS A 241 -21.85 10.18 -10.52
N LEU A 242 -21.74 8.89 -10.20
CA LEU A 242 -21.31 8.40 -8.89
C LEU A 242 -19.91 7.74 -8.88
N ARG A 243 -19.24 7.66 -10.03
CA ARG A 243 -17.87 7.13 -10.05
C ARG A 243 -16.94 8.05 -9.22
N TRP A 244 -16.19 7.40 -8.35
CA TRP A 244 -15.26 8.08 -7.44
C TRP A 244 -13.92 7.37 -7.32
N PHE A 245 -13.91 6.06 -7.53
CA PHE A 245 -12.72 5.24 -7.31
C PHE A 245 -11.81 5.22 -8.54
N ASP A 246 -12.36 4.91 -9.71
CA ASP A 246 -11.66 4.78 -10.97
C ASP A 246 -11.39 6.12 -11.71
N VAL A 247 -11.77 7.24 -11.09
CA VAL A 247 -11.43 8.60 -11.55
C VAL A 247 -10.29 9.24 -10.74
N ARG A 248 -9.74 8.50 -9.77
CA ARG A 248 -8.60 8.98 -8.96
C ARG A 248 -7.39 9.21 -9.85
N PRO A 249 -6.55 10.22 -9.56
CA PRO A 249 -5.44 10.63 -10.45
C PRO A 249 -4.45 9.51 -10.80
N LEU A 250 -4.22 8.58 -9.87
CA LEU A 250 -3.27 7.48 -10.04
C LEU A 250 -3.95 6.12 -10.17
N PHE A 251 -5.26 6.10 -10.42
CA PHE A 251 -5.99 4.84 -10.62
C PHE A 251 -5.39 4.03 -11.77
N GLY A 252 -5.14 2.74 -11.52
CA GLY A 252 -4.52 1.83 -12.48
C GLY A 252 -3.02 2.02 -12.68
N ARG A 253 -2.38 2.99 -11.99
CA ARG A 253 -0.93 3.22 -12.08
C ARG A 253 -0.19 2.40 -11.04
N ARG A 254 0.83 1.68 -11.48
CA ARG A 254 1.70 0.88 -10.62
C ARG A 254 2.95 1.66 -10.25
N VAL A 255 3.13 1.84 -8.95
CA VAL A 255 4.20 2.66 -8.38
C VAL A 255 5.19 1.80 -7.61
N LEU A 256 6.43 1.76 -8.07
CA LEU A 256 7.54 1.11 -7.39
C LEU A 256 8.13 2.05 -6.33
N ILE A 257 8.12 1.59 -5.08
CA ILE A 257 8.63 2.34 -3.93
C ILE A 257 9.95 1.72 -3.49
N THR A 258 11.05 2.48 -3.66
CA THR A 258 12.42 2.02 -3.35
C THR A 258 12.88 2.34 -1.93
N ARG A 259 11.99 2.95 -1.12
CA ARG A 259 12.27 3.34 0.26
C ARG A 259 12.27 2.14 1.20
N PRO A 260 13.07 2.14 2.31
CA PRO A 260 12.98 1.12 3.35
C PRO A 260 11.54 0.92 3.84
N ARG A 261 11.13 -0.33 4.03
CA ARG A 261 9.74 -0.72 4.36
C ARG A 261 9.20 0.00 5.60
N GLU A 262 10.02 0.13 6.64
CA GLU A 262 9.64 0.80 7.90
C GLU A 262 9.33 2.30 7.71
N GLN A 263 9.78 2.87 6.61
CA GLN A 263 9.63 4.29 6.29
C GLN A 263 8.72 4.54 5.09
N ALA A 264 8.28 3.48 4.39
CA ALA A 264 7.48 3.59 3.18
C ALA A 264 6.01 3.88 3.45
N ARG A 265 5.51 3.55 4.64
CA ARG A 265 4.08 3.53 4.99
C ARG A 265 3.34 4.82 4.63
N ASP A 266 3.85 6.00 5.03
CA ASP A 266 3.20 7.30 4.71
C ASP A 266 3.12 7.54 3.19
N LEU A 267 4.16 7.18 2.45
CA LEU A 267 4.17 7.30 0.98
C LEU A 267 3.20 6.32 0.32
N VAL A 268 3.18 5.06 0.80
CA VAL A 268 2.26 4.01 0.34
C VAL A 268 0.81 4.45 0.54
N GLU A 269 0.44 4.84 1.77
CA GLU A 269 -0.92 5.27 2.11
C GLU A 269 -1.39 6.45 1.26
N ARG A 270 -0.53 7.45 1.03
CA ARG A 270 -0.85 8.62 0.19
C ARG A 270 -1.06 8.25 -1.28
N LEU A 271 -0.19 7.41 -1.85
CA LEU A 271 -0.30 6.97 -3.24
C LEU A 271 -1.55 6.09 -3.44
N GLN A 272 -1.82 5.17 -2.52
CA GLN A 272 -3.02 4.32 -2.54
C GLN A 272 -4.31 5.15 -2.39
N ALA A 273 -4.31 6.19 -1.57
CA ALA A 273 -5.44 7.13 -1.47
C ALA A 273 -5.77 7.81 -2.80
N LEU A 274 -4.79 7.95 -3.70
CA LEU A 274 -4.97 8.45 -5.06
C LEU A 274 -5.25 7.35 -6.10
N GLY A 275 -5.40 6.10 -5.68
CA GLY A 275 -5.76 4.96 -6.54
C GLY A 275 -4.57 4.16 -7.10
N ALA A 276 -3.34 4.43 -6.66
CA ALA A 276 -2.17 3.71 -7.12
C ALA A 276 -2.10 2.26 -6.62
N ASP A 277 -1.59 1.36 -7.47
CA ASP A 277 -1.09 0.04 -7.09
C ASP A 277 0.39 0.19 -6.66
N THR A 278 0.70 -0.05 -5.39
CA THR A 278 2.03 0.19 -4.83
C THR A 278 2.81 -1.10 -4.64
N ILE A 279 4.04 -1.14 -5.16
CA ILE A 279 4.98 -2.24 -4.98
C ILE A 279 6.17 -1.74 -4.16
N GLU A 280 6.39 -2.36 -3.01
CA GLU A 280 7.53 -2.05 -2.17
C GLU A 280 8.72 -2.95 -2.54
N ALA A 281 9.77 -2.35 -3.09
CA ALA A 281 11.05 -2.99 -3.33
C ALA A 281 12.17 -2.14 -2.72
N PRO A 282 12.38 -2.24 -1.41
CA PRO A 282 13.38 -1.44 -0.73
C PRO A 282 14.77 -1.76 -1.27
N MET A 283 15.51 -0.73 -1.68
CA MET A 283 16.89 -0.87 -2.16
C MET A 283 17.88 -0.85 -1.01
N ILE A 284 17.46 -0.38 0.15
CA ILE A 284 18.28 -0.22 1.33
C ILE A 284 17.51 -0.63 2.58
N ARG A 285 18.26 -1.17 3.53
CA ARG A 285 17.80 -1.44 4.90
C ARG A 285 18.63 -0.61 5.88
N ILE A 286 17.94 -0.03 6.85
CA ILE A 286 18.59 0.67 7.96
C ILE A 286 18.83 -0.34 9.07
N THR A 287 20.07 -0.43 9.54
CA THR A 287 20.48 -1.33 10.62
C THR A 287 21.20 -0.55 11.71
N PRO A 288 21.23 -1.05 12.95
CA PRO A 288 22.09 -0.52 13.98
C PRO A 288 23.57 -0.49 13.53
N PRO A 289 24.43 0.36 14.12
CA PRO A 289 25.86 0.31 13.88
C PRO A 289 26.46 -1.03 14.32
N ASP A 290 27.55 -1.48 13.69
CA ASP A 290 28.26 -2.72 14.07
C ASP A 290 28.82 -2.61 15.51
N ASP A 291 29.36 -1.44 15.84
CA ASP A 291 29.73 -1.09 17.21
C ASP A 291 28.80 0.02 17.71
N PRO A 292 27.81 -0.28 18.55
CA PRO A 292 26.90 0.71 19.13
C PRO A 292 27.53 1.49 20.29
N THR A 293 28.71 1.09 20.80
CA THR A 293 29.31 1.66 22.00
C THR A 293 29.50 3.18 21.96
N PRO A 294 30.03 3.80 20.88
CA PRO A 294 30.18 5.24 20.83
C PRO A 294 28.84 6.00 20.87
N LEU A 295 27.80 5.44 20.22
CA LEU A 295 26.46 6.00 20.23
C LEU A 295 25.82 5.90 21.61
N LEU A 296 25.93 4.74 22.26
CA LEU A 296 25.41 4.51 23.62
C LEU A 296 26.08 5.43 24.63
N GLN A 297 27.41 5.57 24.58
CA GLN A 297 28.16 6.51 25.44
C GLN A 297 27.77 7.97 25.19
N ALA A 298 27.48 8.36 23.94
CA ALA A 298 27.01 9.69 23.62
C ALA A 298 25.59 9.95 24.14
N ALA A 299 24.74 8.93 24.10
CA ALA A 299 23.36 8.98 24.56
C ALA A 299 23.22 8.84 26.10
N GLU A 300 24.22 8.30 26.79
CA GLU A 300 24.23 8.16 28.25
C GLU A 300 24.25 9.50 28.97
N ASP A 301 25.05 10.47 28.49
CA ASP A 301 25.09 11.83 29.04
C ASP A 301 25.08 12.88 27.91
N PRO A 302 23.91 13.23 27.37
CA PRO A 302 23.80 14.28 26.34
C PRO A 302 24.19 15.67 26.85
N SER A 303 24.14 15.92 28.15
CA SER A 303 24.41 17.26 28.74
C SER A 303 25.89 17.69 28.59
N ARG A 304 26.79 16.76 28.28
CA ARG A 304 28.18 17.06 27.98
C ARG A 304 28.39 17.78 26.64
N PHE A 305 27.33 17.85 25.77
CA PHE A 305 27.35 18.56 24.52
C PHE A 305 26.61 19.88 24.62
N ASP A 306 27.08 20.88 23.88
CA ASP A 306 26.42 22.16 23.73
C ASP A 306 25.37 22.11 22.58
N TRP A 307 25.65 21.27 21.57
CA TRP A 307 24.78 21.03 20.43
C TRP A 307 24.67 19.54 20.09
N ILE A 308 23.47 19.12 19.64
CA ILE A 308 23.25 17.85 18.95
C ILE A 308 22.62 18.16 17.60
N ILE A 309 23.29 17.73 16.51
CA ILE A 309 22.87 18.04 15.14
C ILE A 309 22.40 16.76 14.44
N PHE A 310 21.13 16.68 14.13
CA PHE A 310 20.55 15.56 13.43
C PHE A 310 20.49 15.80 11.92
N THR A 311 21.22 14.99 11.14
CA THR A 311 21.35 15.14 9.70
C THR A 311 20.24 14.42 8.93
N SER A 312 19.49 13.52 9.58
CA SER A 312 18.44 12.71 8.97
C SER A 312 17.43 12.20 9.99
N ALA A 313 16.25 11.78 9.55
CA ALA A 313 15.26 11.13 10.40
C ALA A 313 15.80 9.83 11.05
N ASN A 314 16.71 9.11 10.37
CA ASN A 314 17.33 7.90 10.91
C ASN A 314 18.37 8.20 11.99
N SER A 315 19.06 9.33 11.91
CA SER A 315 19.98 9.75 12.98
C SER A 315 19.21 10.12 14.26
N VAL A 316 18.03 10.70 14.13
CA VAL A 316 17.12 10.92 15.27
C VAL A 316 16.70 9.57 15.85
N GLU A 317 16.22 8.64 15.02
CA GLU A 317 15.74 7.31 15.46
C GLU A 317 16.84 6.54 16.20
N GLY A 318 18.04 6.44 15.59
CA GLY A 318 19.16 5.73 16.19
C GLY A 318 19.59 6.33 17.54
N PHE A 319 19.71 7.66 17.59
CA PHE A 319 20.08 8.33 18.83
C PHE A 319 18.99 8.21 19.92
N MET A 320 17.72 8.43 19.57
CA MET A 320 16.61 8.32 20.53
C MET A 320 16.43 6.89 21.05
N THR A 321 16.63 5.88 20.20
CA THR A 321 16.64 4.47 20.60
C THR A 321 17.74 4.21 21.63
N ALA A 322 18.97 4.70 21.36
CA ALA A 322 20.08 4.59 22.31
C ALA A 322 19.81 5.33 23.63
N LEU A 323 19.23 6.53 23.57
CA LEU A 323 18.87 7.31 24.77
C LEU A 323 17.87 6.56 25.65
N LEU A 324 16.81 6.03 25.05
CA LEU A 324 15.73 5.35 25.76
C LEU A 324 16.13 3.97 26.27
N SER A 325 17.11 3.28 25.64
CA SER A 325 17.62 1.98 26.10
C SER A 325 18.30 2.04 27.47
N HIS A 326 18.80 3.20 27.88
CA HIS A 326 19.37 3.45 29.19
C HIS A 326 18.34 3.84 30.26
N HIS A 327 17.06 3.50 30.07
CA HIS A 327 15.94 3.91 30.95
C HIS A 327 15.83 5.43 31.13
N ARG A 328 16.36 6.19 30.18
CA ARG A 328 16.26 7.65 30.12
C ARG A 328 15.01 8.02 29.31
N ASP A 329 14.54 9.22 29.55
CA ASP A 329 13.48 9.82 28.74
C ASP A 329 13.99 11.11 28.09
N VAL A 330 13.12 11.77 27.31
CA VAL A 330 13.47 13.01 26.59
C VAL A 330 13.95 14.15 27.48
N ARG A 331 13.72 14.11 28.77
CA ARG A 331 14.24 15.08 29.75
C ARG A 331 15.77 15.06 29.85
N ALA A 332 16.41 13.95 29.48
CA ALA A 332 17.87 13.87 29.39
C ALA A 332 18.46 14.82 28.33
N LEU A 333 17.65 15.31 27.37
CA LEU A 333 18.02 16.34 26.39
C LEU A 333 17.99 17.76 26.95
N LYS A 334 17.75 17.94 28.26
CA LYS A 334 17.86 19.26 28.90
C LYS A 334 19.33 19.66 28.97
N GLY A 335 19.68 20.70 28.24
CA GLY A 335 21.05 21.25 28.19
C GLY A 335 21.53 21.51 26.78
N PRO A 336 21.76 20.48 25.96
CA PRO A 336 22.17 20.72 24.58
C PRO A 336 21.05 21.40 23.75
N ARG A 337 21.45 22.27 22.84
CA ARG A 337 20.56 22.78 21.78
C ARG A 337 20.49 21.76 20.65
N LEU A 338 19.32 21.64 20.05
CA LEU A 338 19.03 20.67 19.01
C LEU A 338 18.90 21.34 17.67
N CYS A 339 19.67 20.90 16.68
CA CYS A 339 19.56 21.32 15.30
C CYS A 339 19.15 20.15 14.40
N THR A 340 18.22 20.40 13.47
CA THR A 340 17.83 19.43 12.43
C THR A 340 18.08 20.03 11.05
N VAL A 341 18.67 19.26 10.14
CA VAL A 341 19.05 19.76 8.82
C VAL A 341 17.84 20.00 7.92
N GLY A 342 16.74 19.30 8.13
CA GLY A 342 15.56 19.43 7.28
C GLY A 342 14.24 19.14 7.98
N PRO A 343 13.10 19.50 7.35
CA PRO A 343 11.76 19.40 7.97
C PRO A 343 11.36 17.96 8.30
N GLY A 344 11.75 16.97 7.49
CA GLY A 344 11.47 15.56 7.78
C GLY A 344 12.24 15.06 9.01
N THR A 345 13.42 15.61 9.29
CA THR A 345 14.20 15.32 10.50
C THR A 345 13.57 15.98 11.71
N ALA A 346 13.12 17.24 11.58
CA ALA A 346 12.41 17.95 12.64
C ALA A 346 11.09 17.25 13.00
N GLU A 347 10.34 16.77 12.00
CA GLU A 347 9.11 16.03 12.22
C GLU A 347 9.37 14.69 12.93
N ARG A 348 10.46 13.97 12.60
CA ARG A 348 10.85 12.76 13.32
C ARG A 348 11.15 13.05 14.79
N LEU A 349 11.81 14.17 15.09
CA LEU A 349 12.10 14.57 16.46
C LEU A 349 10.82 14.91 17.23
N ARG A 350 9.84 15.57 16.60
CA ARG A 350 8.52 15.86 17.19
C ARG A 350 7.76 14.61 17.61
N ARG A 351 7.92 13.48 16.94
CA ARG A 351 7.29 12.21 17.34
C ARG A 351 7.75 11.72 18.72
N TYR A 352 8.90 12.18 19.16
CA TYR A 352 9.39 11.99 20.54
C TYR A 352 9.00 13.14 21.48
N SER A 353 8.07 14.01 21.08
CA SER A 353 7.66 15.21 21.81
C SER A 353 8.81 16.20 22.06
N VAL A 354 9.80 16.23 21.17
CA VAL A 354 10.96 17.13 21.22
C VAL A 354 10.93 18.04 20.00
N VAL A 355 11.19 19.35 20.23
CA VAL A 355 11.24 20.37 19.18
C VAL A 355 12.69 20.79 18.97
N ALA A 356 13.13 20.89 17.71
CA ALA A 356 14.46 21.42 17.40
C ALA A 356 14.52 22.93 17.67
N ASP A 357 15.62 23.39 18.26
CA ASP A 357 15.87 24.83 18.50
C ASP A 357 16.23 25.55 17.18
N VAL A 358 16.86 24.83 16.24
CA VAL A 358 17.31 25.38 14.95
C VAL A 358 16.91 24.43 13.80
N LEU A 359 16.29 25.03 12.78
CA LEU A 359 16.02 24.42 11.48
C LEU A 359 16.46 25.44 10.41
N PRO A 360 17.55 25.18 9.65
CA PRO A 360 18.02 26.08 8.59
C PRO A 360 16.98 26.23 7.46
N ASP A 361 16.96 27.39 6.81
CA ASP A 361 16.08 27.66 5.66
C ASP A 361 16.46 26.83 4.42
N GLU A 362 17.76 26.57 4.23
CA GLU A 362 18.28 25.68 3.20
C GLU A 362 18.92 24.43 3.82
N TYR A 363 18.69 23.27 3.22
CA TYR A 363 19.09 21.95 3.76
C TYR A 363 20.50 21.56 3.29
N ARG A 364 21.47 22.48 3.43
CA ARG A 364 22.87 22.31 3.05
C ARG A 364 23.78 22.48 4.27
N ALA A 365 24.99 21.92 4.18
CA ALA A 365 25.96 21.96 5.28
C ALA A 365 26.33 23.41 5.69
N GLU A 366 26.48 24.29 4.70
CA GLU A 366 26.82 25.71 4.89
C GLU A 366 25.73 26.45 5.66
N SER A 367 24.48 26.18 5.33
CA SER A 367 23.32 26.81 5.97
C SER A 367 23.15 26.31 7.41
N VAL A 368 23.50 25.03 7.70
CA VAL A 368 23.52 24.49 9.07
C VAL A 368 24.51 25.26 9.92
N ARG A 369 25.73 25.43 9.44
CA ARG A 369 26.77 26.19 10.15
C ARG A 369 26.29 27.62 10.42
N ALA A 370 25.84 28.35 9.39
CA ALA A 370 25.39 29.73 9.52
C ALA A 370 24.23 29.89 10.53
N ALA A 371 23.25 28.96 10.50
CA ALA A 371 22.12 28.95 11.41
C ALA A 371 22.52 28.73 12.89
N ILE A 372 23.55 27.90 13.14
CA ILE A 372 24.08 27.69 14.48
C ILE A 372 24.92 28.88 14.95
N GLU A 373 25.77 29.43 14.08
CA GLU A 373 26.58 30.65 14.39
C GLU A 373 25.69 31.86 14.70
N ALA A 374 24.53 31.97 14.10
CA ALA A 374 23.55 33.01 14.44
C ALA A 374 22.99 32.88 15.88
N GLN A 375 23.12 31.72 16.50
CA GLN A 375 22.70 31.46 17.90
C GLN A 375 23.86 31.61 18.89
N GLY A 376 25.11 31.73 18.43
CA GLY A 376 26.28 31.88 19.26
C GLY A 376 27.58 31.38 18.60
N SER A 377 28.74 31.65 19.26
CA SER A 377 30.03 31.22 18.75
C SER A 377 30.16 29.69 18.75
N LEU A 378 30.68 29.14 17.68
CA LEU A 378 31.07 27.71 17.60
C LEU A 378 32.46 27.42 18.18
N THR A 379 33.27 28.43 18.46
CA THR A 379 34.63 28.26 18.99
C THR A 379 34.60 27.56 20.37
N GLY A 380 35.16 26.36 20.43
CA GLY A 380 35.16 25.53 21.64
C GLY A 380 33.83 24.82 21.95
N ALA A 381 32.79 25.05 21.16
CA ALA A 381 31.50 24.38 21.34
C ALA A 381 31.62 22.86 21.12
N ARG A 382 31.07 22.08 22.03
CA ARG A 382 31.05 20.61 21.97
C ARG A 382 29.82 20.18 21.19
N VAL A 383 30.04 19.60 20.03
CA VAL A 383 28.96 19.22 19.08
C VAL A 383 28.92 17.71 18.94
N LEU A 384 27.75 17.12 19.20
CA LEU A 384 27.46 15.72 18.83
C LEU A 384 26.82 15.70 17.46
N LEU A 385 27.36 14.83 16.57
CA LEU A 385 26.86 14.62 15.22
C LEU A 385 26.50 13.13 14.99
N PRO A 386 25.28 12.68 15.36
CA PRO A 386 24.82 11.35 15.00
C PRO A 386 24.52 11.28 13.50
N ARG A 387 25.15 10.31 12.79
CA ARG A 387 25.04 10.21 11.33
C ARG A 387 25.00 8.76 10.82
N SER A 388 24.85 8.59 9.50
CA SER A 388 25.04 7.31 8.81
C SER A 388 26.52 6.96 8.66
N ASP A 389 26.84 5.67 8.57
CA ASP A 389 28.16 5.14 8.20
C ASP A 389 28.67 5.66 6.85
N ILE A 390 27.78 5.89 5.89
CA ILE A 390 28.09 6.44 4.55
C ILE A 390 27.82 7.96 4.45
N GLY A 391 27.59 8.65 5.56
CA GLY A 391 27.34 10.09 5.61
C GLY A 391 28.56 10.89 5.15
N ARG A 392 28.33 12.01 4.41
CA ARG A 392 29.41 12.91 4.02
C ARG A 392 29.96 13.64 5.24
N GLU A 393 31.28 13.80 5.35
CA GLU A 393 31.96 14.50 6.45
C GLU A 393 31.86 16.02 6.38
N VAL A 394 31.26 16.58 5.29
CA VAL A 394 31.22 18.03 5.01
C VAL A 394 30.70 18.85 6.19
N ILE A 395 29.65 18.40 6.89
CA ILE A 395 29.11 19.14 8.05
C ILE A 395 30.11 19.11 9.20
N ALA A 396 30.71 17.95 9.49
CA ALA A 396 31.70 17.82 10.56
C ALA A 396 32.92 18.71 10.31
N ASP A 397 33.43 18.73 9.06
CA ASP A 397 34.59 19.52 8.67
C ASP A 397 34.32 21.03 8.74
N GLN A 398 33.15 21.47 8.33
CA GLN A 398 32.75 22.88 8.46
C GLN A 398 32.61 23.33 9.91
N LEU A 399 32.07 22.49 10.79
CA LEU A 399 31.96 22.79 12.21
C LEU A 399 33.33 22.82 12.88
N ARG A 400 34.21 21.85 12.56
CA ARG A 400 35.61 21.86 13.01
C ARG A 400 36.37 23.09 12.55
N SER A 401 36.17 23.50 11.28
CA SER A 401 36.79 24.71 10.71
C SER A 401 36.31 26.00 11.42
N ALA A 402 35.10 25.99 11.98
CA ALA A 402 34.56 27.06 12.80
C ALA A 402 35.01 27.02 14.27
N GLY A 403 35.90 26.07 14.62
CA GLY A 403 36.47 25.93 15.97
C GLY A 403 35.66 25.05 16.92
N ALA A 404 34.66 24.32 16.45
CA ALA A 404 33.89 23.38 17.28
C ALA A 404 34.65 22.07 17.55
N VAL A 405 34.42 21.48 18.72
CA VAL A 405 34.86 20.13 19.11
C VAL A 405 33.78 19.14 18.72
N VAL A 406 33.93 18.50 17.55
CA VAL A 406 32.90 17.62 16.99
C VAL A 406 33.14 16.16 17.41
N THR A 407 32.18 15.59 18.12
CA THR A 407 32.04 14.16 18.39
C THR A 407 31.12 13.56 17.33
N ASP A 408 31.71 12.79 16.43
CA ASP A 408 31.04 12.15 15.28
C ASP A 408 30.74 10.69 15.63
N VAL A 409 29.47 10.27 15.61
CA VAL A 409 29.06 8.91 15.96
C VAL A 409 28.16 8.31 14.89
N ILE A 410 28.41 7.04 14.58
CA ILE A 410 27.52 6.29 13.66
C ILE A 410 26.24 5.93 14.44
N ALA A 411 25.12 6.53 14.06
CA ALA A 411 23.83 6.27 14.66
C ALA A 411 23.08 5.12 13.97
N TYR A 412 23.39 4.87 12.70
CA TYR A 412 22.79 3.79 11.89
C TYR A 412 23.68 3.48 10.69
N ARG A 413 23.47 2.30 10.12
CA ARG A 413 24.09 1.87 8.85
C ARG A 413 23.04 1.77 7.76
N THR A 414 23.47 2.07 6.54
CA THR A 414 22.67 1.89 5.34
C THR A 414 23.26 0.73 4.54
N VAL A 415 22.62 -0.43 4.62
CA VAL A 415 23.02 -1.64 3.90
C VAL A 415 22.10 -1.91 2.73
N LEU A 416 22.58 -2.63 1.71
CA LEU A 416 21.70 -3.16 0.67
C LEU A 416 20.64 -4.06 1.33
N ASP A 417 19.38 -3.91 0.95
CA ASP A 417 18.39 -4.90 1.26
C ASP A 417 18.55 -6.07 0.28
N GLU A 418 18.67 -7.28 0.79
CA GLU A 418 18.70 -8.46 -0.06
C GLU A 418 17.35 -8.59 -0.73
N LEU A 419 17.36 -8.33 -2.03
CA LEU A 419 16.16 -8.29 -2.85
C LEU A 419 15.60 -9.69 -3.04
N GLN A 420 14.31 -9.80 -2.87
CA GLN A 420 13.48 -10.99 -3.01
C GLN A 420 13.48 -11.90 -1.78
N ARG A 421 12.54 -11.64 -0.92
CA ARG A 421 12.02 -12.64 0.01
C ARG A 421 11.06 -13.55 -0.74
N GLU A 422 10.94 -14.78 -0.29
CA GLU A 422 9.90 -15.67 -0.79
C GLU A 422 8.52 -14.97 -0.72
N GLY A 423 7.84 -14.86 -1.86
CA GLY A 423 6.57 -14.12 -2.00
C GLY A 423 6.68 -12.64 -2.41
N ASP A 424 7.88 -12.06 -2.53
CA ASP A 424 8.01 -10.72 -3.11
C ASP A 424 7.80 -10.78 -4.64
N PRO A 425 7.19 -9.73 -5.25
CA PRO A 425 6.94 -9.70 -6.68
C PRO A 425 8.25 -9.63 -7.48
N ASP A 426 8.28 -10.27 -8.65
CA ASP A 426 9.38 -10.17 -9.62
C ASP A 426 9.44 -8.76 -10.24
N VAL A 427 10.05 -7.81 -9.52
CA VAL A 427 10.16 -6.42 -9.94
C VAL A 427 10.96 -6.27 -11.23
N TYR A 428 12.02 -7.09 -11.41
CA TYR A 428 12.83 -7.05 -12.61
C TYR A 428 12.03 -7.46 -13.86
N GLY A 429 11.34 -8.59 -13.79
CA GLY A 429 10.45 -9.03 -14.87
C GLY A 429 9.32 -8.04 -15.13
N MET A 430 8.78 -7.41 -14.09
CA MET A 430 7.74 -6.38 -14.24
C MET A 430 8.26 -5.13 -14.96
N MET A 431 9.48 -4.67 -14.68
CA MET A 431 10.10 -3.54 -15.39
C MET A 431 10.37 -3.89 -16.86
N LEU A 432 10.92 -5.07 -17.14
CA LEU A 432 11.14 -5.55 -18.50
C LEU A 432 9.85 -5.60 -19.34
N GLN A 433 8.74 -5.97 -18.71
CA GLN A 433 7.42 -6.05 -19.35
C GLN A 433 6.71 -4.69 -19.42
N GLY A 434 7.33 -3.60 -18.94
CA GLY A 434 6.71 -2.27 -18.90
C GLY A 434 5.50 -2.20 -17.94
N ARG A 435 5.48 -3.03 -16.91
CA ARG A 435 4.37 -3.14 -15.94
C ARG A 435 4.54 -2.23 -14.72
N ILE A 436 5.59 -1.40 -14.69
CA ILE A 436 5.82 -0.37 -13.68
C ILE A 436 5.65 1.00 -14.35
N ASP A 437 4.64 1.75 -13.95
CA ASP A 437 4.38 3.09 -14.50
C ASP A 437 5.28 4.16 -13.89
N ILE A 438 5.55 4.04 -12.59
CA ILE A 438 6.27 5.06 -11.81
C ILE A 438 7.29 4.39 -10.90
N VAL A 439 8.49 4.94 -10.81
CA VAL A 439 9.46 4.61 -9.75
C VAL A 439 9.75 5.84 -8.90
N THR A 440 9.78 5.66 -7.58
CA THR A 440 10.05 6.76 -6.64
C THR A 440 11.41 6.59 -5.96
N PHE A 441 12.25 7.62 -6.02
CA PHE A 441 13.51 7.68 -5.28
C PHE A 441 13.47 8.81 -4.26
N THR A 442 13.59 8.47 -2.98
CA THR A 442 13.56 9.42 -1.87
C THR A 442 14.94 9.71 -1.27
N SER A 443 16.01 9.17 -1.87
CA SER A 443 17.40 9.46 -1.51
C SER A 443 18.36 9.10 -2.63
N ALA A 444 19.52 9.77 -2.67
CA ALA A 444 20.59 9.44 -3.60
C ALA A 444 21.16 8.03 -3.40
N SER A 445 21.12 7.50 -2.18
CA SER A 445 21.56 6.12 -1.89
C SER A 445 20.60 5.09 -2.49
N ALA A 446 19.30 5.37 -2.48
CA ALA A 446 18.31 4.48 -3.14
C ALA A 446 18.58 4.40 -4.65
N VAL A 447 18.90 5.52 -5.31
CA VAL A 447 19.29 5.54 -6.73
C VAL A 447 20.53 4.69 -6.96
N ARG A 448 21.63 4.95 -6.23
CA ARG A 448 22.90 4.21 -6.40
C ARG A 448 22.72 2.70 -6.18
N ASN A 449 21.92 2.32 -5.19
CA ASN A 449 21.67 0.91 -4.91
C ASN A 449 20.76 0.26 -5.96
N PHE A 450 19.79 0.99 -6.47
CA PHE A 450 18.98 0.53 -7.61
C PHE A 450 19.87 0.21 -8.83
N VAL A 451 20.78 1.13 -9.16
CA VAL A 451 21.78 0.93 -10.24
C VAL A 451 22.70 -0.25 -9.96
N ARG A 452 23.14 -0.40 -8.70
CA ARG A 452 24.01 -1.54 -8.30
C ARG A 452 23.31 -2.89 -8.45
N VAL A 453 22.00 -2.94 -8.15
CA VAL A 453 21.19 -4.18 -8.20
C VAL A 453 20.88 -4.58 -9.63
N TYR A 454 20.45 -3.62 -10.45
CA TYR A 454 19.95 -3.90 -11.80
C TYR A 454 20.99 -3.68 -12.91
N GLY A 455 22.19 -3.18 -12.57
CA GLY A 455 23.28 -2.91 -13.51
C GLY A 455 23.22 -1.52 -14.14
N ALA A 456 24.37 -0.84 -14.18
CA ALA A 456 24.49 0.53 -14.70
C ALA A 456 24.15 0.64 -16.19
N ASP A 457 24.44 -0.39 -16.94
CA ASP A 457 24.23 -0.52 -18.40
C ASP A 457 22.78 -0.84 -18.78
N GLN A 458 21.98 -1.37 -17.85
CA GLN A 458 20.61 -1.79 -18.11
C GLN A 458 19.56 -0.84 -17.52
N VAL A 459 19.91 -0.10 -16.47
CA VAL A 459 18.97 0.68 -15.68
C VAL A 459 18.25 1.75 -16.50
N ALA A 460 18.94 2.39 -17.45
CA ALA A 460 18.35 3.39 -18.33
C ALA A 460 17.28 2.77 -19.26
N ASP A 461 17.55 1.58 -19.78
CA ASP A 461 16.61 0.84 -20.64
C ASP A 461 15.42 0.30 -19.84
N LEU A 462 15.65 -0.20 -18.63
CA LEU A 462 14.60 -0.67 -17.74
C LEU A 462 13.59 0.43 -17.40
N LEU A 463 14.07 1.67 -17.25
CA LEU A 463 13.26 2.82 -16.84
C LEU A 463 12.82 3.73 -17.99
N LYS A 464 13.13 3.40 -19.26
CA LYS A 464 12.83 4.28 -20.41
C LYS A 464 11.36 4.64 -20.59
N ASN A 465 10.46 3.73 -20.21
CA ASN A 465 9.00 3.91 -20.29
C ASN A 465 8.37 4.15 -18.91
N THR A 466 9.19 4.32 -17.87
CA THR A 466 8.77 4.50 -16.48
C THR A 466 8.98 5.94 -16.06
N ILE A 467 8.00 6.54 -15.42
CA ILE A 467 8.11 7.87 -14.85
C ILE A 467 9.01 7.80 -13.61
N VAL A 468 10.13 8.51 -13.66
CA VAL A 468 11.07 8.58 -12.55
C VAL A 468 10.78 9.80 -11.70
N ALA A 469 10.29 9.58 -10.48
CA ALA A 469 9.94 10.61 -9.51
C ALA A 469 10.99 10.65 -8.38
N VAL A 470 11.59 11.82 -8.17
CA VAL A 470 12.62 12.01 -7.14
C VAL A 470 12.21 13.07 -6.14
N ILE A 471 12.59 12.91 -4.87
CA ILE A 471 12.16 13.82 -3.80
C ILE A 471 12.79 15.22 -3.88
N GLY A 472 13.95 15.35 -4.51
CA GLY A 472 14.64 16.64 -4.55
C GLY A 472 15.96 16.61 -5.32
N PRO A 473 16.68 17.76 -5.39
CA PRO A 473 17.79 17.99 -6.32
C PRO A 473 18.99 17.05 -6.10
N VAL A 474 19.32 16.71 -4.87
CA VAL A 474 20.43 15.76 -4.57
C VAL A 474 20.15 14.37 -5.11
N THR A 475 18.90 13.93 -5.03
CA THR A 475 18.46 12.64 -5.58
C THR A 475 18.39 12.70 -7.11
N ALA A 476 17.92 13.82 -7.67
CA ALA A 476 17.88 14.05 -9.10
C ALA A 476 19.29 14.01 -9.73
N GLU A 477 20.25 14.64 -9.08
CA GLU A 477 21.64 14.63 -9.55
C GLU A 477 22.25 13.22 -9.54
N ALA A 478 22.00 12.45 -8.48
CA ALA A 478 22.43 11.04 -8.42
C ALA A 478 21.79 10.19 -9.54
N ALA A 479 20.53 10.44 -9.87
CA ALA A 479 19.83 9.78 -10.97
C ALA A 479 20.48 10.12 -12.34
N ARG A 480 20.72 11.41 -12.61
CA ARG A 480 21.38 11.87 -13.86
C ARG A 480 22.79 11.31 -14.02
N GLN A 481 23.58 11.30 -12.95
CA GLN A 481 24.94 10.70 -12.95
C GLN A 481 24.91 9.20 -13.25
N SER A 482 23.78 8.55 -13.02
CA SER A 482 23.57 7.13 -13.33
C SER A 482 22.87 6.89 -14.67
N GLY A 483 22.71 7.92 -15.52
CA GLY A 483 22.03 7.82 -16.80
C GLY A 483 20.49 7.70 -16.72
N ILE A 484 19.92 7.92 -15.55
CA ILE A 484 18.46 7.85 -15.34
C ILE A 484 17.84 9.23 -15.58
N ALA A 485 16.89 9.30 -16.52
CA ALA A 485 16.13 10.51 -16.80
C ALA A 485 15.10 10.77 -15.68
N VAL A 486 15.15 11.94 -15.05
CA VAL A 486 14.18 12.34 -14.02
C VAL A 486 12.99 13.03 -14.69
N THR A 487 11.78 12.52 -14.43
CA THR A 487 10.54 13.07 -14.99
C THR A 487 9.81 13.99 -14.02
N VAL A 488 9.77 13.64 -12.74
CA VAL A 488 9.03 14.36 -11.71
C VAL A 488 9.96 14.73 -10.55
N GLN A 489 9.97 16.02 -10.20
CA GLN A 489 10.64 16.54 -9.01
C GLN A 489 9.74 17.62 -8.40
N PRO A 490 9.35 17.52 -7.10
CA PRO A 490 8.51 18.51 -6.45
C PRO A 490 9.28 19.81 -6.16
N GLU A 491 8.55 20.91 -5.95
CA GLU A 491 9.10 22.15 -5.40
C GLU A 491 9.35 22.03 -3.89
N SER A 492 8.45 21.34 -3.17
CA SER A 492 8.60 21.04 -1.76
C SER A 492 9.15 19.63 -1.57
N TYR A 493 10.35 19.50 -0.98
CA TYR A 493 11.09 18.25 -0.84
C TYR A 493 10.57 17.39 0.33
N THR A 494 9.26 17.14 0.32
CA THR A 494 8.52 16.34 1.31
C THR A 494 7.83 15.16 0.64
N MET A 495 7.38 14.16 1.43
CA MET A 495 6.60 13.04 0.88
C MET A 495 5.28 13.53 0.27
N ALA A 496 4.60 14.45 0.94
CA ALA A 496 3.38 15.08 0.41
C ALA A 496 3.64 15.76 -0.93
N GLY A 497 4.67 16.65 -0.99
CA GLY A 497 5.04 17.33 -2.22
C GLY A 497 5.39 16.38 -3.37
N LEU A 498 6.07 15.25 -3.08
CA LEU A 498 6.38 14.23 -4.10
C LEU A 498 5.10 13.60 -4.65
N VAL A 499 4.16 13.24 -3.78
CA VAL A 499 2.87 12.64 -4.17
C VAL A 499 2.03 13.64 -4.98
N ASP A 500 1.98 14.91 -4.55
CA ASP A 500 1.25 15.96 -5.25
C ASP A 500 1.83 16.20 -6.66
N ALA A 501 3.17 16.22 -6.80
CA ALA A 501 3.83 16.37 -8.09
C ALA A 501 3.59 15.17 -9.02
N ILE A 502 3.57 13.93 -8.48
CA ILE A 502 3.20 12.74 -9.24
C ILE A 502 1.75 12.83 -9.70
N ALA A 503 0.82 13.18 -8.81
CA ALA A 503 -0.61 13.30 -9.15
C ALA A 503 -0.84 14.39 -10.21
N ALA A 504 -0.18 15.54 -10.10
CA ALA A 504 -0.27 16.62 -11.07
C ALA A 504 0.23 16.21 -12.47
N HIS A 505 1.24 15.34 -12.56
CA HIS A 505 1.75 14.81 -13.82
C HIS A 505 0.70 14.01 -14.59
N PHE A 506 -0.23 13.34 -13.91
CA PHE A 506 -1.30 12.54 -14.52
C PHE A 506 -2.65 13.26 -14.59
N SER A 507 -2.78 14.40 -13.92
CA SER A 507 -4.00 15.20 -14.06
C SER A 507 -4.06 15.80 -15.46
N PRO A 508 -5.22 15.72 -16.17
CA PRO A 508 -5.36 16.40 -17.45
C PRO A 508 -5.05 17.88 -17.22
N ALA A 509 -4.15 18.45 -18.04
CA ALA A 509 -3.84 19.87 -18.00
C ALA A 509 -5.15 20.64 -18.06
N THR A 510 -5.50 21.34 -17.00
CA THR A 510 -6.61 22.28 -17.01
C THR A 510 -6.23 23.33 -18.06
N THR A 511 -6.88 23.27 -19.22
CA THR A 511 -6.80 24.28 -20.26
C THR A 511 -7.42 25.57 -19.69
N ALA A 512 -6.71 26.20 -18.79
CA ALA A 512 -7.01 27.55 -18.32
C ALA A 512 -6.30 28.52 -19.24
N GLY A 513 -7.07 29.21 -20.05
CA GLY A 513 -6.57 30.43 -20.70
C GLY A 513 -6.81 30.55 -22.18
N ILE A 514 -8.05 30.50 -22.64
CA ILE A 514 -8.45 31.33 -23.76
C ILE A 514 -9.34 32.42 -23.15
N ALA A 515 -8.69 33.53 -22.79
CA ALA A 515 -9.33 34.77 -22.44
C ALA A 515 -10.14 35.23 -23.66
N THR A 516 -11.45 35.25 -23.52
CA THR A 516 -12.34 36.01 -24.39
C THR A 516 -12.02 37.49 -24.20
N LYS A 517 -11.22 38.03 -25.10
CA LYS A 517 -11.21 39.49 -25.33
C LYS A 517 -12.59 39.83 -25.90
N SER A 518 -13.44 40.41 -25.09
CA SER A 518 -14.64 41.11 -25.53
C SER A 518 -14.17 42.34 -26.29
N THR A 519 -14.36 42.37 -27.58
CA THR A 519 -14.38 43.59 -28.36
C THR A 519 -15.72 44.27 -28.10
N LYS A 520 -15.64 45.43 -27.45
CA LYS A 520 -16.68 46.45 -27.51
C LYS A 520 -16.67 47.03 -28.92
N SER A 521 -17.79 47.08 -29.55
CA SER A 521 -18.30 48.18 -30.38
C SER A 521 -19.83 48.04 -30.49
#